data_5b2cb8d6e2ad3c18f2c78567265c338e
#
_entry.id   5b2cb8d6e2ad3c18f2c78567265c338e
#
_cell.length_a   1.000
_cell.length_b   1.000
_cell.length_c   1.000
_cell.angle_alpha   90.00
_cell.angle_beta   90.00
_cell.angle_gamma   90.00
#
_symmetry.space_group_name_H-M   'P 1'
#
loop_
_entity.id
_entity.type
_entity.pdbx_description
1 polymer ?
#
loop_
_entity_poly.entity_id
_entity_poly.type
_entity_poly.pdbx_seq_one_letter_code
_entity_poly.pdbx_strand_id
1 'polypeptide(L)'
;MLSFVGLGISGFESIPIEGLEAISKADIVYLEQFTSPIGKSDVDKIQNAIKGEFIPAKRWLVEDGKEILEKSKEKNVVLLAYGDPYIATTHIELRTRAIELKIETRSIHASSSLTSMIGECGLHFYKVGKIATIMSEMKSLTYPYYVIYKNIIEGNHTVLLLEYNQNKDFFLDPKDALKELLETEKGQGRKVLTESSYAIVASRIGFKDQTIISGKISSLEQTDFGKPPHTVIIPGRLHFTESDALRLFGQCIDEPFDNSEKTEKISKQMMEKYVPMVREALEEIIPYYKNQKE
;
A
#
# COMPACT_ATOMS: atom_id res chain seq x y z
N MET A 1 9.86 20.23 -18.75
CA MET A 1 9.78 19.88 -17.32
C MET A 1 8.81 18.72 -17.11
N LEU A 2 9.13 17.79 -16.23
CA LEU A 2 8.25 16.67 -15.85
C LEU A 2 7.83 16.79 -14.38
N SER A 3 6.54 16.98 -14.13
CA SER A 3 5.97 17.05 -12.79
C SER A 3 5.26 15.74 -12.42
N PHE A 4 5.61 15.17 -11.29
CA PHE A 4 4.93 14.02 -10.69
C PHE A 4 3.94 14.55 -9.65
N VAL A 5 2.66 14.36 -9.87
CA VAL A 5 1.60 14.95 -9.05
C VAL A 5 0.73 13.86 -8.45
N GLY A 6 0.60 13.87 -7.13
CA GLY A 6 -0.32 12.99 -6.43
C GLY A 6 -1.77 13.47 -6.56
N LEU A 7 -2.67 12.53 -6.83
CA LEU A 7 -4.11 12.74 -6.88
C LEU A 7 -4.75 12.75 -5.47
N GLY A 8 -4.07 12.16 -4.47
CA GLY A 8 -4.70 11.87 -3.19
C GLY A 8 -5.60 10.64 -3.24
N ILE A 9 -6.47 10.46 -2.25
CA ILE A 9 -7.19 9.20 -2.02
C ILE A 9 -8.71 9.28 -2.22
N SER A 10 -9.27 10.47 -2.44
CA SER A 10 -10.73 10.65 -2.61
C SER A 10 -11.11 11.29 -3.95
N GLY A 11 -10.31 11.07 -4.98
CA GLY A 11 -10.56 11.58 -6.32
C GLY A 11 -10.13 13.04 -6.52
N PHE A 12 -10.83 13.79 -7.39
CA PHE A 12 -10.48 15.15 -7.76
C PHE A 12 -10.31 16.10 -6.58
N GLU A 13 -11.16 15.96 -5.57
CA GLU A 13 -11.20 16.89 -4.42
C GLU A 13 -10.02 16.71 -3.45
N SER A 14 -9.25 15.63 -3.60
CA SER A 14 -8.05 15.37 -2.80
C SER A 14 -6.75 15.82 -3.47
N ILE A 15 -6.81 16.35 -4.69
CA ILE A 15 -5.64 16.92 -5.36
C ILE A 15 -5.19 18.15 -4.58
N PRO A 16 -3.91 18.25 -4.20
CA PRO A 16 -3.38 19.49 -3.60
C PRO A 16 -3.58 20.70 -4.51
N ILE A 17 -3.78 21.87 -3.93
CA ILE A 17 -3.93 23.12 -4.69
C ILE A 17 -2.76 23.32 -5.66
N GLU A 18 -1.54 23.06 -5.21
CA GLU A 18 -0.34 23.10 -6.04
C GLU A 18 -0.40 22.11 -7.21
N GLY A 19 -1.02 20.94 -7.01
CA GLY A 19 -1.27 19.94 -8.04
C GLY A 19 -2.26 20.45 -9.09
N LEU A 20 -3.36 21.07 -8.66
CA LEU A 20 -4.34 21.68 -9.57
C LEU A 20 -3.73 22.80 -10.40
N GLU A 21 -2.87 23.62 -9.78
CA GLU A 21 -2.13 24.66 -10.52
C GLU A 21 -1.19 24.06 -11.56
N ALA A 22 -0.47 22.98 -11.22
CA ALA A 22 0.42 22.31 -12.15
C ALA A 22 -0.34 21.71 -13.34
N ILE A 23 -1.49 21.05 -13.07
CA ILE A 23 -2.38 20.49 -14.09
C ILE A 23 -2.91 21.57 -15.02
N SER A 24 -3.36 22.71 -14.48
CA SER A 24 -3.94 23.82 -15.27
C SER A 24 -2.94 24.54 -16.18
N LYS A 25 -1.65 24.42 -15.86
CA LYS A 25 -0.53 25.06 -16.61
C LYS A 25 0.21 24.06 -17.51
N ALA A 26 -0.14 22.78 -17.43
CA ALA A 26 0.52 21.74 -18.20
C ALA A 26 0.13 21.79 -19.69
N ASP A 27 1.09 21.51 -20.55
CA ASP A 27 0.84 21.25 -21.97
C ASP A 27 0.26 19.87 -22.22
N ILE A 28 0.68 18.90 -21.36
CA ILE A 28 0.21 17.50 -21.43
C ILE A 28 0.06 16.97 -20.02
N VAL A 29 -1.06 16.31 -19.76
CA VAL A 29 -1.31 15.57 -18.49
C VAL A 29 -1.55 14.10 -18.82
N TYR A 30 -0.67 13.24 -18.31
CA TYR A 30 -0.85 11.81 -18.28
C TYR A 30 -1.53 11.42 -16.97
N LEU A 31 -2.68 10.75 -17.02
CA LEU A 31 -3.33 10.16 -15.86
C LEU A 31 -3.08 8.66 -15.84
N GLU A 32 -2.31 8.18 -14.88
CA GLU A 32 -2.14 6.75 -14.70
C GLU A 32 -3.42 6.13 -14.08
N GLN A 33 -3.79 4.93 -14.52
CA GLN A 33 -5.05 4.28 -14.14
C GLN A 33 -4.87 2.84 -13.64
N PHE A 34 -3.63 2.42 -13.42
CA PHE A 34 -3.32 1.02 -13.11
C PHE A 34 -2.94 0.79 -11.64
N THR A 35 -2.65 1.82 -10.88
CA THR A 35 -2.34 1.72 -9.44
C THR A 35 -3.62 1.58 -8.62
N SER A 36 -4.65 2.37 -8.95
CA SER A 36 -5.95 2.34 -8.29
C SER A 36 -7.06 2.80 -9.23
N PRO A 37 -8.31 2.35 -9.04
CA PRO A 37 -9.43 2.81 -9.84
C PRO A 37 -9.76 4.27 -9.53
N ILE A 38 -10.04 5.04 -10.59
CA ILE A 38 -10.52 6.42 -10.50
C ILE A 38 -11.94 6.45 -11.06
N GLY A 39 -12.86 7.06 -10.33
CA GLY A 39 -14.24 7.21 -10.75
C GLY A 39 -14.36 8.08 -12.01
N LYS A 40 -15.29 7.71 -12.92
CA LYS A 40 -15.51 8.48 -14.16
C LYS A 40 -15.75 9.98 -13.89
N SER A 41 -16.56 10.30 -12.89
CA SER A 41 -16.84 11.69 -12.49
C SER A 41 -15.56 12.47 -12.12
N ASP A 42 -14.61 11.81 -11.46
CA ASP A 42 -13.33 12.46 -11.09
C ASP A 42 -12.42 12.63 -12.30
N VAL A 43 -12.41 11.64 -13.20
CA VAL A 43 -11.70 11.77 -14.50
C VAL A 43 -12.24 12.95 -15.30
N ASP A 44 -13.57 13.10 -15.38
CA ASP A 44 -14.22 14.22 -16.08
C ASP A 44 -13.85 15.56 -15.45
N LYS A 45 -13.83 15.67 -14.12
CA LYS A 45 -13.40 16.89 -13.39
C LYS A 45 -11.92 17.22 -13.65
N ILE A 46 -11.05 16.20 -13.62
CA ILE A 46 -9.62 16.35 -13.92
C ILE A 46 -9.45 16.86 -15.36
N GLN A 47 -10.11 16.24 -16.32
CA GLN A 47 -10.04 16.62 -17.73
C GLN A 47 -10.53 18.05 -17.95
N ASN A 48 -11.57 18.49 -17.28
CA ASN A 48 -12.08 19.85 -17.36
C ASN A 48 -11.14 20.89 -16.73
N ALA A 49 -10.26 20.49 -15.81
CA ALA A 49 -9.25 21.37 -15.21
C ALA A 49 -8.00 21.55 -16.09
N ILE A 50 -7.84 20.73 -17.14
CA ILE A 50 -6.70 20.72 -18.02
C ILE A 50 -6.97 21.63 -19.23
N LYS A 51 -6.03 22.50 -19.56
CA LYS A 51 -6.07 23.32 -20.78
C LYS A 51 -5.33 22.68 -21.96
N GLY A 52 -4.37 21.85 -21.68
CA GLY A 52 -3.56 21.12 -22.63
C GLY A 52 -4.16 19.77 -23.03
N GLU A 53 -3.29 18.87 -23.47
CA GLU A 53 -3.66 17.53 -23.87
C GLU A 53 -3.85 16.61 -22.65
N PHE A 54 -4.94 15.83 -22.60
CA PHE A 54 -5.18 14.81 -21.58
C PHE A 54 -4.99 13.41 -22.15
N ILE A 55 -4.15 12.60 -21.52
CA ILE A 55 -3.81 11.25 -21.98
C ILE A 55 -4.01 10.24 -20.84
N PRO A 56 -5.00 9.34 -20.91
CA PRO A 56 -5.09 8.20 -20.03
C PRO A 56 -3.89 7.28 -20.26
N ALA A 57 -3.07 7.08 -19.21
CA ALA A 57 -1.81 6.35 -19.33
C ALA A 57 -1.94 4.92 -18.79
N LYS A 58 -1.68 3.96 -19.66
CA LYS A 58 -1.57 2.54 -19.29
C LYS A 58 -0.20 2.26 -18.66
N ARG A 59 -0.10 1.16 -17.91
CA ARG A 59 1.13 0.74 -17.24
C ARG A 59 2.34 0.73 -18.17
N TRP A 60 2.23 0.09 -19.33
CA TRP A 60 3.35 -0.01 -20.28
C TRP A 60 3.87 1.35 -20.76
N LEU A 61 2.98 2.35 -20.93
CA LEU A 61 3.36 3.70 -21.37
C LEU A 61 4.19 4.41 -20.29
N VAL A 62 3.80 4.27 -19.03
CA VAL A 62 4.50 4.89 -17.89
C VAL A 62 5.82 4.17 -17.62
N GLU A 63 5.82 2.83 -17.64
CA GLU A 63 7.02 2.01 -17.39
C GLU A 63 8.04 2.12 -18.52
N ASP A 64 7.63 2.11 -19.82
CA ASP A 64 8.53 2.43 -20.93
C ASP A 64 9.00 3.89 -20.83
N GLY A 65 8.11 4.81 -20.54
CA GLY A 65 8.36 6.23 -20.27
C GLY A 65 8.99 7.05 -21.39
N LYS A 66 9.36 6.44 -22.54
CA LYS A 66 10.07 7.14 -23.62
C LYS A 66 9.29 8.33 -24.14
N GLU A 67 8.00 8.15 -24.43
CA GLU A 67 7.14 9.21 -24.92
C GLU A 67 7.03 10.37 -23.91
N ILE A 68 6.83 10.04 -22.63
CA ILE A 68 6.73 11.04 -21.55
C ILE A 68 8.03 11.84 -21.45
N LEU A 69 9.19 11.17 -21.47
CA LEU A 69 10.49 11.80 -21.38
C LEU A 69 10.77 12.69 -22.60
N GLU A 70 10.51 12.23 -23.81
CA GLU A 70 10.72 13.04 -25.03
C GLU A 70 9.86 14.30 -25.00
N LYS A 71 8.57 14.18 -24.70
CA LYS A 71 7.67 15.36 -24.61
C LYS A 71 8.11 16.32 -23.49
N SER A 72 8.66 15.82 -22.40
CA SER A 72 9.10 16.64 -21.24
C SER A 72 10.35 17.48 -21.53
N LYS A 73 11.10 17.22 -22.60
CA LYS A 73 12.24 18.05 -23.01
C LYS A 73 11.82 19.45 -23.44
N GLU A 74 10.66 19.57 -24.06
CA GLU A 74 10.21 20.83 -24.68
C GLU A 74 8.92 21.37 -24.06
N LYS A 75 8.14 20.54 -23.38
CA LYS A 75 6.82 20.84 -22.84
C LYS A 75 6.76 20.68 -21.33
N ASN A 76 5.78 21.34 -20.70
CA ASN A 76 5.39 21.10 -19.32
C ASN A 76 4.47 19.87 -19.25
N VAL A 77 5.02 18.77 -18.80
CA VAL A 77 4.32 17.48 -18.72
C VAL A 77 4.00 17.17 -17.24
N VAL A 78 2.79 16.73 -16.97
CA VAL A 78 2.37 16.22 -15.68
C VAL A 78 2.08 14.72 -15.80
N LEU A 79 2.64 13.92 -14.91
CA LEU A 79 2.20 12.56 -14.63
C LEU A 79 1.39 12.59 -13.34
N LEU A 80 0.09 12.35 -13.44
CA LEU A 80 -0.86 12.34 -12.33
C LEU A 80 -1.07 10.90 -11.88
N ALA A 81 -0.75 10.62 -10.62
CA ALA A 81 -0.82 9.30 -10.01
C ALA A 81 -1.81 9.26 -8.84
N TYR A 82 -2.53 8.15 -8.70
CA TYR A 82 -3.42 7.96 -7.55
C TYR A 82 -2.61 7.88 -6.23
N GLY A 83 -3.10 8.51 -5.17
CA GLY A 83 -2.37 8.65 -3.91
C GLY A 83 -1.18 9.60 -4.02
N ASP A 84 -0.06 9.20 -3.47
CA ASP A 84 1.24 9.88 -3.61
C ASP A 84 2.01 9.29 -4.79
N PRO A 85 2.72 10.10 -5.59
CA PRO A 85 3.36 9.62 -6.81
C PRO A 85 4.47 8.58 -6.57
N TYR A 86 5.00 8.46 -5.35
CA TYR A 86 6.11 7.56 -5.07
C TYR A 86 5.80 6.47 -4.04
N ILE A 87 4.60 6.46 -3.45
CA ILE A 87 4.21 5.43 -2.48
C ILE A 87 3.55 4.26 -3.21
N ALA A 88 4.17 3.09 -3.14
CA ALA A 88 3.75 1.84 -3.80
C ALA A 88 3.64 1.96 -5.33
N THR A 89 4.50 2.75 -5.94
CA THR A 89 4.60 2.96 -7.38
C THR A 89 6.01 2.69 -7.89
N THR A 90 6.19 2.62 -9.21
CA THR A 90 7.49 2.50 -9.88
C THR A 90 8.00 3.83 -10.45
N HIS A 91 7.31 4.94 -10.20
CA HIS A 91 7.55 6.24 -10.85
C HIS A 91 8.91 6.86 -10.53
N ILE A 92 9.55 6.42 -9.45
CA ILE A 92 10.90 6.89 -9.10
C ILE A 92 11.93 6.55 -10.18
N GLU A 93 11.73 5.43 -10.88
CA GLU A 93 12.59 5.03 -11.99
C GLU A 93 12.47 6.01 -13.17
N LEU A 94 11.23 6.40 -13.52
CA LEU A 94 11.00 7.40 -14.58
C LEU A 94 11.59 8.76 -14.21
N ARG A 95 11.51 9.16 -12.92
CA ARG A 95 12.14 10.38 -12.42
C ARG A 95 13.65 10.33 -12.55
N THR A 96 14.25 9.21 -12.21
CA THR A 96 15.71 9.00 -12.32
C THR A 96 16.16 9.21 -13.77
N ARG A 97 15.48 8.55 -14.72
CA ARG A 97 15.79 8.73 -16.17
C ARG A 97 15.58 10.17 -16.64
N ALA A 98 14.55 10.85 -16.16
CA ALA A 98 14.34 12.26 -16.51
C ALA A 98 15.54 13.14 -16.07
N ILE A 99 16.03 12.92 -14.84
CA ILE A 99 17.18 13.67 -14.30
C ILE A 99 18.48 13.35 -15.12
N GLU A 100 18.71 12.09 -15.45
CA GLU A 100 19.86 11.67 -16.30
C GLU A 100 19.81 12.34 -17.67
N LEU A 101 18.62 12.52 -18.24
CA LEU A 101 18.39 13.25 -19.48
C LEU A 101 18.39 14.78 -19.32
N LYS A 102 18.71 15.29 -18.11
CA LYS A 102 18.71 16.72 -17.76
C LYS A 102 17.35 17.39 -17.93
N ILE A 103 16.28 16.65 -17.81
CA ILE A 103 14.92 17.17 -17.77
C ILE A 103 14.65 17.65 -16.34
N GLU A 104 14.23 18.90 -16.21
CA GLU A 104 13.80 19.42 -14.91
C GLU A 104 12.61 18.62 -14.37
N THR A 105 12.69 18.20 -13.09
CA THR A 105 11.63 17.42 -12.45
C THR A 105 11.09 18.12 -11.22
N ARG A 106 9.77 17.98 -10.97
CA ARG A 106 9.09 18.47 -9.79
C ARG A 106 8.23 17.37 -9.19
N SER A 107 8.11 17.33 -7.87
CA SER A 107 7.22 16.40 -7.16
C SER A 107 6.23 17.17 -6.33
N ILE A 108 4.96 16.83 -6.47
CA ILE A 108 3.86 17.38 -5.66
C ILE A 108 3.20 16.19 -4.96
N HIS A 109 3.49 16.07 -3.67
CA HIS A 109 3.01 14.97 -2.83
C HIS A 109 1.53 15.14 -2.48
N ALA A 110 0.84 14.02 -2.24
CA ALA A 110 -0.54 14.00 -1.77
C ALA A 110 -0.76 12.87 -0.75
N SER A 111 -1.96 12.80 -0.18
CA SER A 111 -2.31 11.72 0.74
C SER A 111 -2.19 10.36 0.05
N SER A 112 -1.65 9.37 0.75
CA SER A 112 -1.63 7.97 0.29
C SER A 112 -2.56 7.12 1.15
N SER A 113 -3.27 6.19 0.53
CA SER A 113 -4.10 5.21 1.26
C SER A 113 -3.28 4.40 2.26
N LEU A 114 -2.01 4.09 1.96
CA LEU A 114 -1.12 3.36 2.86
C LEU A 114 -0.85 4.08 4.18
N THR A 115 -0.70 5.40 4.15
CA THR A 115 -0.48 6.17 5.38
C THR A 115 -1.79 6.52 6.07
N SER A 116 -2.82 6.87 5.30
CA SER A 116 -4.12 7.30 5.84
C SER A 116 -4.87 6.16 6.52
N MET A 117 -4.87 4.95 5.94
CA MET A 117 -5.58 3.80 6.52
C MET A 117 -5.09 3.42 7.91
N ILE A 118 -3.79 3.61 8.20
CA ILE A 118 -3.25 3.27 9.53
C ILE A 118 -3.90 4.15 10.59
N GLY A 119 -4.02 5.46 10.33
CA GLY A 119 -4.72 6.39 11.22
C GLY A 119 -6.21 6.10 11.31
N GLU A 120 -6.87 5.84 10.18
CA GLU A 120 -8.29 5.49 10.14
C GLU A 120 -8.61 4.20 10.89
N CYS A 121 -7.70 3.20 10.85
CA CYS A 121 -7.82 1.98 11.67
C CYS A 121 -7.44 2.21 13.15
N GLY A 122 -6.94 3.38 13.53
CA GLY A 122 -6.47 3.66 14.89
C GLY A 122 -5.18 2.93 15.26
N LEU A 123 -4.40 2.50 14.28
CA LEU A 123 -3.13 1.81 14.49
C LEU A 123 -1.96 2.79 14.58
N HIS A 124 -0.93 2.40 15.30
CA HIS A 124 0.29 3.19 15.41
C HIS A 124 1.19 3.00 14.19
N PHE A 125 1.43 4.07 13.43
CA PHE A 125 2.26 4.04 12.23
C PHE A 125 3.68 3.48 12.48
N TYR A 126 4.26 3.75 13.65
CA TYR A 126 5.59 3.24 14.04
C TYR A 126 5.68 1.71 14.15
N LYS A 127 4.53 1.04 14.20
CA LYS A 127 4.43 -0.42 14.28
C LYS A 127 4.10 -1.07 12.94
N VAL A 128 4.06 -0.30 11.87
CA VAL A 128 3.91 -0.85 10.52
C VAL A 128 5.25 -1.43 10.08
N GLY A 129 5.27 -2.73 9.86
CA GLY A 129 6.45 -3.43 9.36
C GLY A 129 6.49 -3.44 7.83
N LYS A 130 7.17 -4.44 7.28
CA LYS A 130 7.26 -4.61 5.83
C LYS A 130 5.87 -4.87 5.23
N ILE A 131 5.61 -4.20 4.11
CA ILE A 131 4.36 -4.33 3.34
C ILE A 131 4.55 -5.42 2.27
N ALA A 132 3.49 -6.15 1.96
CA ALA A 132 3.47 -7.11 0.87
C ALA A 132 2.24 -6.92 -0.01
N THR A 133 2.32 -7.41 -1.25
CA THR A 133 1.18 -7.45 -2.18
C THR A 133 0.76 -8.90 -2.40
N ILE A 134 -0.54 -9.16 -2.39
CA ILE A 134 -1.14 -10.44 -2.76
C ILE A 134 -1.74 -10.30 -4.15
N MET A 135 -1.35 -11.20 -5.04
CA MET A 135 -1.86 -11.28 -6.42
C MET A 135 -2.51 -12.63 -6.65
N SER A 136 -3.64 -12.65 -7.37
CA SER A 136 -4.41 -13.87 -7.66
C SER A 136 -3.64 -14.92 -8.48
N GLU A 137 -2.66 -14.49 -9.28
CA GLU A 137 -1.84 -15.39 -10.11
C GLU A 137 -0.60 -15.94 -9.38
N MET A 138 -0.41 -15.60 -8.10
CA MET A 138 0.69 -16.14 -7.31
C MET A 138 0.49 -17.64 -7.11
N LYS A 139 1.46 -18.44 -7.55
CA LYS A 139 1.47 -19.89 -7.33
C LYS A 139 1.56 -20.27 -5.84
N SER A 140 1.99 -19.33 -5.01
CA SER A 140 2.15 -19.52 -3.58
C SER A 140 2.26 -18.17 -2.90
N LEU A 141 1.54 -17.97 -1.80
CA LEU A 141 1.67 -16.80 -0.94
C LEU A 141 2.83 -16.91 0.05
N THR A 142 3.84 -17.74 -0.22
CA THR A 142 4.99 -17.94 0.68
C THR A 142 5.68 -16.63 1.04
N TYR A 143 5.86 -15.72 0.09
CA TYR A 143 6.50 -14.43 0.38
C TYR A 143 5.64 -13.50 1.25
N PRO A 144 4.35 -13.20 0.94
CA PRO A 144 3.49 -12.46 1.85
C PRO A 144 3.37 -13.11 3.23
N TYR A 145 3.25 -14.43 3.29
CA TYR A 145 3.24 -15.19 4.54
C TYR A 145 4.53 -15.00 5.34
N TYR A 146 5.70 -15.06 4.68
CA TYR A 146 6.99 -14.81 5.34
C TYR A 146 7.08 -13.38 5.90
N VAL A 147 6.56 -12.39 5.18
CA VAL A 147 6.50 -11.01 5.65
C VAL A 147 5.65 -10.89 6.90
N ILE A 148 4.46 -11.55 6.93
CA ILE A 148 3.60 -11.60 8.11
C ILE A 148 4.35 -12.24 9.29
N TYR A 149 4.96 -13.41 9.05
CA TYR A 149 5.71 -14.13 10.06
C TYR A 149 6.80 -13.26 10.72
N LYS A 150 7.59 -12.57 9.90
CA LYS A 150 8.66 -11.68 10.36
C LYS A 150 8.09 -10.50 11.16
N ASN A 151 7.08 -9.83 10.63
CA ASN A 151 6.48 -8.69 11.29
C ASN A 151 5.84 -9.06 12.65
N ILE A 152 5.17 -10.22 12.74
CA ILE A 152 4.60 -10.70 14.01
C ILE A 152 5.70 -10.95 15.06
N ILE A 153 6.84 -11.54 14.67
CA ILE A 153 7.98 -11.73 15.57
C ILE A 153 8.46 -10.39 16.15
N GLU A 154 8.52 -9.37 15.32
CA GLU A 154 8.92 -8.02 15.69
C GLU A 154 7.81 -7.22 16.41
N GLY A 155 6.59 -7.78 16.51
CA GLY A 155 5.41 -7.11 17.07
C GLY A 155 4.78 -6.06 16.15
N ASN A 156 5.14 -6.08 14.86
CA ASN A 156 4.72 -5.13 13.84
C ASN A 156 3.45 -5.58 13.12
N HIS A 157 2.68 -4.62 12.62
CA HIS A 157 1.54 -4.84 11.74
C HIS A 157 2.01 -5.10 10.31
N THR A 158 1.32 -5.99 9.60
CA THR A 158 1.56 -6.26 8.19
C THR A 158 0.43 -5.70 7.35
N VAL A 159 0.73 -4.78 6.46
CA VAL A 159 -0.21 -4.30 5.45
C VAL A 159 -0.07 -5.17 4.21
N LEU A 160 -1.18 -5.71 3.74
CA LEU A 160 -1.28 -6.54 2.56
C LEU A 160 -2.10 -5.81 1.49
N LEU A 161 -1.43 -5.30 0.48
CA LEU A 161 -2.08 -4.74 -0.68
C LEU A 161 -2.69 -5.87 -1.51
N LEU A 162 -3.91 -5.70 -1.96
CA LEU A 162 -4.62 -6.66 -2.79
C LEU A 162 -4.56 -6.26 -4.27
N GLU A 163 -4.47 -7.25 -5.15
CA GLU A 163 -4.40 -7.03 -6.58
C GLU A 163 -5.57 -6.21 -7.10
N TYR A 164 -5.23 -5.21 -7.92
CA TYR A 164 -6.12 -4.56 -8.86
C TYR A 164 -5.62 -4.78 -10.29
N ASN A 165 -6.48 -5.28 -11.17
CA ASN A 165 -6.15 -5.49 -12.58
C ASN A 165 -7.15 -4.72 -13.45
N GLN A 166 -6.74 -3.54 -13.91
CA GLN A 166 -7.56 -2.65 -14.73
C GLN A 166 -8.08 -3.33 -16.01
N ASN A 167 -7.25 -4.16 -16.68
CA ASN A 167 -7.63 -4.76 -17.95
C ASN A 167 -8.73 -5.81 -17.80
N LYS A 168 -8.84 -6.44 -16.61
CA LYS A 168 -9.83 -7.46 -16.29
C LYS A 168 -10.98 -6.91 -15.45
N ASP A 169 -10.94 -5.62 -15.06
CA ASP A 169 -11.81 -5.01 -14.03
C ASP A 169 -11.91 -5.88 -12.77
N PHE A 170 -10.75 -6.37 -12.34
CA PHE A 170 -10.64 -7.37 -11.29
C PHE A 170 -10.03 -6.76 -10.03
N PHE A 171 -10.64 -7.07 -8.90
CA PHE A 171 -10.12 -6.80 -7.56
C PHE A 171 -10.07 -8.11 -6.78
N LEU A 172 -8.93 -8.41 -6.19
CA LEU A 172 -8.82 -9.56 -5.31
C LEU A 172 -9.67 -9.33 -4.05
N ASP A 173 -10.59 -10.26 -3.77
CA ASP A 173 -11.45 -10.20 -2.59
C ASP A 173 -10.62 -10.48 -1.32
N PRO A 174 -10.81 -9.71 -0.23
CA PRO A 174 -10.16 -9.98 1.05
C PRO A 174 -10.36 -11.40 1.57
N LYS A 175 -11.53 -12.01 1.33
CA LYS A 175 -11.82 -13.40 1.75
C LYS A 175 -10.92 -14.39 1.05
N ASP A 176 -10.74 -14.23 -0.27
CA ASP A 176 -9.88 -15.11 -1.06
C ASP A 176 -8.43 -14.96 -0.60
N ALA A 177 -7.98 -13.73 -0.36
CA ALA A 177 -6.63 -13.47 0.15
C ALA A 177 -6.39 -14.10 1.53
N LEU A 178 -7.34 -13.98 2.45
CA LEU A 178 -7.26 -14.58 3.79
C LEU A 178 -7.27 -16.11 3.74
N LYS A 179 -8.13 -16.69 2.90
CA LYS A 179 -8.22 -18.13 2.68
C LYS A 179 -6.90 -18.70 2.13
N GLU A 180 -6.32 -18.07 1.12
CA GLU A 180 -5.05 -18.50 0.53
C GLU A 180 -3.89 -18.38 1.55
N LEU A 181 -3.92 -17.40 2.44
CA LEU A 181 -2.95 -17.29 3.55
C LEU A 181 -3.09 -18.44 4.54
N LEU A 182 -4.31 -18.87 4.89
CA LEU A 182 -4.56 -20.03 5.75
C LEU A 182 -4.11 -21.33 5.08
N GLU A 183 -4.35 -21.50 3.77
CA GLU A 183 -3.83 -22.65 3.03
C GLU A 183 -2.29 -22.64 2.99
N THR A 184 -1.67 -21.48 2.84
CA THR A 184 -0.21 -21.35 2.91
C THR A 184 0.30 -21.73 4.30
N GLU A 185 -0.37 -21.33 5.38
CA GLU A 185 -0.05 -21.76 6.76
C GLU A 185 -0.07 -23.28 6.91
N LYS A 186 -1.11 -23.96 6.38
CA LYS A 186 -1.18 -25.43 6.43
C LYS A 186 0.05 -26.08 5.79
N GLY A 187 0.53 -25.53 4.68
CA GLY A 187 1.75 -26.01 4.02
C GLY A 187 3.03 -25.69 4.80
N GLN A 188 3.11 -24.52 5.46
CA GLN A 188 4.29 -24.08 6.20
C GLN A 188 4.35 -24.64 7.63
N GLY A 189 3.20 -24.88 8.27
CA GLY A 189 3.08 -25.48 9.60
C GLY A 189 3.70 -24.69 10.75
N ARG A 190 3.85 -23.37 10.60
CA ARG A 190 4.52 -22.49 11.59
C ARG A 190 3.61 -21.98 12.70
N LYS A 191 2.31 -22.21 12.56
CA LYS A 191 1.26 -21.78 13.52
C LYS A 191 1.21 -20.27 13.77
N VAL A 192 1.46 -19.49 12.72
CA VAL A 192 1.44 -18.02 12.76
C VAL A 192 0.04 -17.49 12.48
N LEU A 193 -0.65 -18.10 11.51
CA LEU A 193 -2.00 -17.75 11.13
C LEU A 193 -2.95 -18.91 11.39
N THR A 194 -4.09 -18.61 11.98
CA THR A 194 -5.17 -19.56 12.21
C THR A 194 -6.50 -18.88 11.91
N GLU A 195 -7.57 -19.62 11.81
CA GLU A 195 -8.94 -19.09 11.68
C GLU A 195 -9.31 -18.10 12.82
N SER A 196 -8.68 -18.25 14.00
CA SER A 196 -8.84 -17.34 15.14
C SER A 196 -7.87 -16.16 15.13
N SER A 197 -6.94 -16.07 14.18
CA SER A 197 -6.08 -14.90 14.04
C SER A 197 -6.91 -13.67 13.67
N TYR A 198 -6.51 -12.52 14.21
CA TYR A 198 -7.20 -11.25 14.00
C TYR A 198 -6.71 -10.57 12.72
N ALA A 199 -7.63 -10.00 11.97
CA ALA A 199 -7.32 -9.21 10.79
C ALA A 199 -8.24 -7.98 10.71
N ILE A 200 -7.83 -7.01 9.92
CA ILE A 200 -8.57 -5.78 9.67
C ILE A 200 -8.68 -5.64 8.15
N VAL A 201 -9.87 -5.36 7.65
CA VAL A 201 -10.12 -5.03 6.26
C VAL A 201 -10.51 -3.56 6.18
N ALA A 202 -9.67 -2.78 5.54
CA ALA A 202 -9.88 -1.37 5.26
C ALA A 202 -10.33 -1.22 3.80
N SER A 203 -11.51 -0.65 3.60
CA SER A 203 -12.13 -0.54 2.29
C SER A 203 -12.39 0.92 1.95
N ARG A 204 -12.04 1.35 0.74
CA ARG A 204 -12.36 2.68 0.19
C ARG A 204 -11.92 3.85 1.08
N ILE A 205 -10.73 3.73 1.67
CA ILE A 205 -10.18 4.78 2.55
C ILE A 205 -10.14 6.13 1.82
N GLY A 206 -10.66 7.16 2.49
CA GLY A 206 -10.79 8.52 1.97
C GLY A 206 -12.11 8.80 1.23
N PHE A 207 -12.92 7.78 0.93
CA PHE A 207 -14.24 7.97 0.33
C PHE A 207 -15.33 8.07 1.40
N LYS A 208 -16.50 8.65 1.03
CA LYS A 208 -17.64 8.78 1.95
C LYS A 208 -18.21 7.44 2.41
N ASP A 209 -18.02 6.41 1.62
CA ASP A 209 -18.44 5.03 1.87
C ASP A 209 -17.27 4.14 2.34
N GLN A 210 -16.23 4.76 2.95
CA GLN A 210 -15.17 3.97 3.57
C GLN A 210 -15.71 3.09 4.68
N THR A 211 -15.15 1.88 4.80
CA THR A 211 -15.45 0.96 5.88
C THR A 211 -14.16 0.36 6.44
N ILE A 212 -14.18 0.11 7.76
CA ILE A 212 -13.11 -0.60 8.46
C ILE A 212 -13.80 -1.69 9.26
N ILE A 213 -13.50 -2.94 8.92
CA ILE A 213 -14.09 -4.10 9.58
C ILE A 213 -12.96 -4.95 10.14
N SER A 214 -13.06 -5.30 11.41
CA SER A 214 -12.00 -6.05 12.10
C SER A 214 -12.59 -7.22 12.89
N GLY A 215 -11.86 -8.34 12.91
CA GLY A 215 -12.29 -9.54 13.59
C GLY A 215 -11.38 -10.73 13.32
N LYS A 216 -11.80 -11.90 13.77
CA LYS A 216 -11.13 -13.16 13.43
C LYS A 216 -11.27 -13.48 11.96
N ILE A 217 -10.28 -14.14 11.38
CA ILE A 217 -10.31 -14.52 9.96
C ILE A 217 -11.59 -15.33 9.66
N SER A 218 -11.97 -16.27 10.54
CA SER A 218 -13.20 -17.06 10.38
C SER A 218 -14.49 -16.23 10.31
N SER A 219 -14.56 -15.12 11.04
CA SER A 219 -15.71 -14.21 11.00
C SER A 219 -15.67 -13.31 9.77
N LEU A 220 -14.47 -12.86 9.37
CA LEU A 220 -14.26 -12.02 8.20
C LEU A 220 -14.59 -12.75 6.88
N GLU A 221 -14.36 -14.06 6.81
CA GLU A 221 -14.74 -14.87 5.66
C GLU A 221 -16.24 -14.85 5.35
N GLN A 222 -17.08 -14.55 6.35
CA GLN A 222 -18.54 -14.45 6.20
C GLN A 222 -19.04 -13.01 6.03
N THR A 223 -18.12 -12.03 6.02
CA THR A 223 -18.47 -10.60 6.06
C THR A 223 -18.48 -10.00 4.67
N ASP A 224 -19.42 -9.11 4.38
CA ASP A 224 -19.39 -8.27 3.17
C ASP A 224 -18.59 -6.99 3.45
N PHE A 225 -17.56 -6.75 2.65
CA PHE A 225 -16.69 -5.58 2.76
C PHE A 225 -17.10 -4.41 1.87
N GLY A 226 -18.20 -4.55 1.13
CA GLY A 226 -18.69 -3.54 0.20
C GLY A 226 -17.82 -3.43 -1.07
N LYS A 227 -17.74 -2.23 -1.62
CA LYS A 227 -17.02 -1.98 -2.89
C LYS A 227 -15.51 -1.88 -2.69
N PRO A 228 -14.70 -2.36 -3.66
CA PRO A 228 -13.26 -2.15 -3.64
C PRO A 228 -12.89 -0.67 -3.87
N PRO A 229 -11.62 -0.26 -3.66
CA PRO A 229 -10.48 -1.11 -3.31
C PRO A 229 -10.43 -1.50 -1.82
N HIS A 230 -9.83 -2.67 -1.56
CA HIS A 230 -9.64 -3.20 -0.21
C HIS A 230 -8.17 -3.38 0.12
N THR A 231 -7.85 -3.32 1.41
CA THR A 231 -6.53 -3.64 1.96
C THR A 231 -6.72 -4.46 3.21
N VAL A 232 -5.93 -5.51 3.38
CA VAL A 232 -5.93 -6.33 4.58
C VAL A 232 -4.76 -5.94 5.47
N ILE A 233 -4.99 -5.85 6.78
CA ILE A 233 -3.93 -5.66 7.76
C ILE A 233 -3.97 -6.84 8.72
N ILE A 234 -2.84 -7.53 8.87
CA ILE A 234 -2.63 -8.51 9.93
C ILE A 234 -1.92 -7.77 11.06
N PRO A 235 -2.61 -7.49 12.18
CA PRO A 235 -1.99 -6.77 13.26
C PRO A 235 -0.95 -7.63 13.97
N GLY A 236 0.18 -7.03 14.32
CA GLY A 236 1.07 -7.57 15.33
C GLY A 236 0.49 -7.37 16.72
N ARG A 237 1.36 -7.27 17.75
CA ARG A 237 0.89 -6.99 19.09
C ARG A 237 0.17 -5.64 19.16
N LEU A 238 -1.12 -5.63 19.46
CA LEU A 238 -1.88 -4.40 19.68
C LEU A 238 -1.48 -3.73 21.02
N HIS A 239 -1.32 -2.42 20.97
CA HIS A 239 -1.29 -1.59 22.16
C HIS A 239 -2.73 -1.38 22.65
N PHE A 240 -2.96 -1.13 23.95
CA PHE A 240 -4.32 -0.95 24.45
C PHE A 240 -5.09 0.17 23.72
N THR A 241 -4.42 1.27 23.36
CA THR A 241 -5.02 2.36 22.58
C THR A 241 -5.41 1.94 21.16
N GLU A 242 -4.68 1.01 20.55
CA GLU A 242 -5.03 0.46 19.22
C GLU A 242 -6.26 -0.46 19.34
N SER A 243 -6.32 -1.27 20.39
CA SER A 243 -7.49 -2.10 20.67
C SER A 243 -8.75 -1.27 20.93
N ASP A 244 -8.62 -0.18 21.69
CA ASP A 244 -9.73 0.75 21.95
C ASP A 244 -10.16 1.46 20.66
N ALA A 245 -9.21 1.91 19.85
CA ALA A 245 -9.50 2.54 18.58
C ALA A 245 -10.24 1.60 17.61
N LEU A 246 -9.80 0.34 17.49
CA LEU A 246 -10.48 -0.66 16.65
C LEU A 246 -11.93 -0.90 17.07
N ARG A 247 -12.24 -0.83 18.38
CA ARG A 247 -13.61 -0.93 18.88
C ARG A 247 -14.47 0.28 18.53
N LEU A 248 -13.86 1.45 18.41
CA LEU A 248 -14.57 2.74 18.31
C LEU A 248 -14.63 3.29 16.86
N PHE A 249 -13.60 3.08 16.05
CA PHE A 249 -13.46 3.75 14.74
C PHE A 249 -14.10 2.95 13.60
N GLY A 250 -14.27 1.65 13.76
CA GLY A 250 -14.79 0.77 12.72
C GLY A 250 -15.84 -0.21 13.25
N GLN A 251 -16.16 -1.19 12.44
CA GLN A 251 -17.00 -2.32 12.83
C GLN A 251 -16.11 -3.44 13.38
N CYS A 252 -16.06 -3.56 14.68
CA CYS A 252 -15.36 -4.62 15.39
C CYS A 252 -16.35 -5.81 15.58
N ILE A 253 -16.17 -6.87 14.79
CA ILE A 253 -17.08 -8.04 14.86
C ILE A 253 -16.63 -9.09 15.87
N ASP A 254 -15.36 -9.09 16.22
CA ASP A 254 -14.79 -9.88 17.33
C ASP A 254 -13.90 -9.00 18.20
N GLU A 255 -13.88 -9.25 19.49
CA GLU A 255 -13.01 -8.50 20.40
C GLU A 255 -11.53 -8.63 20.01
N PRO A 256 -10.79 -7.51 19.90
CA PRO A 256 -9.34 -7.54 19.71
C PRO A 256 -8.69 -8.22 20.93
N PHE A 257 -7.73 -9.11 20.69
CA PHE A 257 -7.05 -9.80 21.77
C PHE A 257 -6.26 -8.82 22.65
N ASP A 258 -6.71 -8.66 23.89
CA ASP A 258 -5.91 -8.01 24.92
C ASP A 258 -5.12 -9.08 25.69
N ASN A 259 -4.03 -9.52 25.11
CA ASN A 259 -3.05 -10.41 25.74
C ASN A 259 -1.74 -9.66 26.00
N SER A 260 -1.83 -8.40 26.42
CA SER A 260 -0.68 -7.50 26.54
C SER A 260 0.48 -8.11 27.33
N GLU A 261 0.25 -8.69 28.51
CA GLU A 261 1.31 -9.28 29.33
C GLU A 261 1.89 -10.57 28.74
N LYS A 262 1.02 -11.49 28.27
CA LYS A 262 1.46 -12.79 27.73
C LYS A 262 2.18 -12.59 26.40
N THR A 263 1.68 -11.69 25.55
CA THR A 263 2.28 -11.36 24.26
C THR A 263 3.60 -10.61 24.44
N GLU A 264 3.73 -9.75 25.44
CA GLU A 264 4.99 -9.08 25.76
C GLU A 264 6.07 -10.08 26.18
N LYS A 265 5.74 -11.05 27.03
CA LYS A 265 6.67 -12.10 27.44
C LYS A 265 7.10 -12.96 26.25
N ILE A 266 6.17 -13.35 25.38
CA ILE A 266 6.48 -14.14 24.18
C ILE A 266 7.33 -13.33 23.21
N SER A 267 6.97 -12.07 22.95
CA SER A 267 7.72 -11.17 22.08
C SER A 267 9.16 -10.97 22.57
N LYS A 268 9.34 -10.76 23.89
CA LYS A 268 10.66 -10.63 24.50
C LYS A 268 11.49 -11.91 24.34
N GLN A 269 10.91 -13.07 24.60
CA GLN A 269 11.58 -14.37 24.41
C GLN A 269 11.93 -14.65 22.94
N MET A 270 11.06 -14.25 22.01
CA MET A 270 11.32 -14.38 20.57
C MET A 270 12.45 -13.44 20.13
N MET A 271 12.47 -12.21 20.61
CA MET A 271 13.55 -11.25 20.32
C MET A 271 14.89 -11.74 20.87
N GLU A 272 14.92 -12.31 22.08
CA GLU A 272 16.13 -12.92 22.64
C GLU A 272 16.70 -14.06 21.80
N LYS A 273 15.83 -14.82 21.11
CA LYS A 273 16.24 -15.84 20.13
C LYS A 273 16.62 -15.29 18.76
N TYR A 274 15.90 -14.26 18.31
CA TYR A 274 16.05 -13.67 16.99
C TYR A 274 17.29 -12.79 16.88
N VAL A 275 17.62 -12.02 17.92
CA VAL A 275 18.78 -11.12 17.95
C VAL A 275 20.12 -11.83 17.65
N PRO A 276 20.43 -13.00 18.23
CA PRO A 276 21.66 -13.71 17.86
C PRO A 276 21.69 -14.15 16.40
N MET A 277 20.57 -14.65 15.85
CA MET A 277 20.49 -15.07 14.44
C MET A 277 20.67 -13.89 13.49
N VAL A 278 20.10 -12.72 13.81
CA VAL A 278 20.28 -11.49 13.03
C VAL A 278 21.73 -11.01 13.12
N ARG A 279 22.37 -11.12 14.30
CA ARG A 279 23.76 -10.75 14.49
C ARG A 279 24.69 -11.62 13.64
N GLU A 280 24.50 -12.95 13.64
CA GLU A 280 25.26 -13.89 12.83
C GLU A 280 25.09 -13.58 11.33
N ALA A 281 23.84 -13.37 10.86
CA ALA A 281 23.57 -12.97 9.49
C ALA A 281 24.21 -11.60 9.13
N LEU A 282 24.23 -10.64 10.06
CA LEU A 282 24.89 -9.35 9.86
C LEU A 282 26.40 -9.48 9.79
N GLU A 283 27.03 -10.35 10.57
CA GLU A 283 28.46 -10.62 10.50
C GLU A 283 28.88 -11.18 9.13
N GLU A 284 28.04 -11.95 8.47
CA GLU A 284 28.25 -12.42 7.11
C GLU A 284 28.01 -11.31 6.05
N ILE A 285 27.05 -10.43 6.27
CA ILE A 285 26.64 -9.39 5.30
C ILE A 285 27.48 -8.12 5.40
N ILE A 286 27.94 -7.74 6.59
CA ILE A 286 28.74 -6.52 6.82
C ILE A 286 29.99 -6.44 5.93
N PRO A 287 30.78 -7.51 5.72
CA PRO A 287 31.91 -7.47 4.79
C PRO A 287 31.50 -7.13 3.36
N TYR A 288 30.33 -7.59 2.92
CA TYR A 288 29.80 -7.35 1.58
C TYR A 288 29.50 -5.86 1.32
N TYR A 289 28.99 -5.14 2.33
CA TYR A 289 28.76 -3.70 2.22
C TYR A 289 30.04 -2.84 2.32
N LYS A 290 31.09 -3.36 2.96
CA LYS A 290 32.37 -2.65 3.05
C LYS A 290 33.13 -2.66 1.71
N ASN A 291 32.95 -3.70 0.91
CA ASN A 291 33.62 -3.88 -0.38
C ASN A 291 32.92 -3.15 -1.54
N GLN A 292 31.77 -2.49 -1.33
CA GLN A 292 31.08 -1.68 -2.36
C GLN A 292 31.53 -0.20 -2.34
N LYS A 293 32.51 0.18 -1.51
CA LYS A 293 33.03 1.55 -1.41
C LYS A 293 34.44 1.72 -2.02
N GLU A 294 34.94 0.67 -2.68
CA GLU A 294 36.12 0.70 -3.53
C GLU A 294 35.67 0.50 -5.00
#